data_2fa0c79b25881214bcd0251e16080125
#
_entry.id   2fa0c79b25881214bcd0251e16080125
#
_cell.length_a   1.000
_cell.length_b   1.000
_cell.length_c   1.000
_cell.angle_alpha   90.00
_cell.angle_beta   90.00
_cell.angle_gamma   90.00
#
_symmetry.space_group_name_H-M   'P 1'
#
loop_
_entity.id
_entity.type
_entity.pdbx_description
1 polymer ?
#
loop_
_entity_poly.entity_id
_entity_poly.type
_entity_poly.pdbx_seq_one_letter_code
_entity_poly.pdbx_strand_id
1 'polypeptide(L)'
;MPRSYAPDNDVVEFAQLDDLTVRLTPGIEKHTGLQKEITIAVDAEGTGVTLRHRITNRNVRPVDLSVWALTIMRGGGEAIIPQEPYGPHPEYLLPARSLVLWPYTDMSDARFTFGRKYIRVKSEVSASAPQKIGVANKQGWAAYLLGETLFVKRFGYEEGASYPDGGCNNEVFMAGSFIEVESLSPLRLLAQDEAAEHEERWSLFNGVKTGAGEEGLDEALLHVA
;
A
#
# COMPACT_ATOMS: atom_id res chain seq x y z
N MET A 1 -1.96 -0.05 -23.54
CA MET A 1 -2.31 0.43 -22.22
C MET A 1 -2.89 -0.74 -21.44
N PRO A 2 -2.39 -1.06 -20.26
CA PRO A 2 -2.99 -2.12 -19.45
C PRO A 2 -4.45 -1.81 -19.20
N ARG A 3 -5.33 -2.79 -19.37
CA ARG A 3 -6.78 -2.61 -19.15
C ARG A 3 -7.16 -2.46 -17.68
N SER A 4 -6.21 -2.68 -16.78
CA SER A 4 -6.37 -2.53 -15.33
C SER A 4 -6.56 -1.08 -14.86
N TYR A 5 -6.34 -0.10 -15.72
CA TYR A 5 -6.55 1.33 -15.42
C TYR A 5 -7.91 1.85 -15.95
N ALA A 6 -8.97 1.10 -15.76
CA ALA A 6 -10.31 1.61 -16.06
C ALA A 6 -10.73 2.62 -14.98
N PRO A 7 -11.18 3.83 -15.35
CA PRO A 7 -11.68 4.79 -14.38
C PRO A 7 -12.94 4.28 -13.68
N ASP A 8 -13.01 4.41 -12.37
CA ASP A 8 -14.19 4.06 -11.55
C ASP A 8 -15.16 5.25 -11.50
N ASN A 9 -15.66 5.68 -12.68
CA ASN A 9 -16.56 6.83 -12.81
C ASN A 9 -18.04 6.44 -12.98
N ASP A 10 -18.34 5.16 -12.94
CA ASP A 10 -19.72 4.67 -13.05
C ASP A 10 -20.44 4.77 -11.70
N VAL A 11 -21.77 4.59 -11.75
CA VAL A 11 -22.62 4.58 -10.56
C VAL A 11 -22.18 3.46 -9.62
N VAL A 12 -22.00 3.80 -8.34
CA VAL A 12 -21.64 2.88 -7.27
C VAL A 12 -22.86 2.61 -6.40
N GLU A 13 -23.21 1.34 -6.23
CA GLU A 13 -24.21 0.91 -5.25
C GLU A 13 -23.63 1.11 -3.84
N PHE A 14 -24.40 1.76 -2.98
CA PHE A 14 -24.08 1.99 -1.58
C PHE A 14 -24.99 1.15 -0.69
N ALA A 15 -24.41 0.41 0.24
CA ALA A 15 -25.15 -0.32 1.25
C ALA A 15 -24.56 -0.02 2.64
N GLN A 16 -25.40 0.45 3.57
CA GLN A 16 -25.07 0.49 4.98
C GLN A 16 -25.33 -0.89 5.58
N LEU A 17 -24.29 -1.54 6.11
CA LEU A 17 -24.37 -2.88 6.69
C LEU A 17 -24.73 -2.83 8.16
N ASP A 18 -24.20 -1.84 8.89
CA ASP A 18 -24.49 -1.49 10.27
C ASP A 18 -24.14 -0.02 10.51
N ASP A 19 -24.17 0.44 11.77
CA ASP A 19 -23.94 1.86 12.14
C ASP A 19 -22.52 2.36 11.82
N LEU A 20 -21.54 1.45 11.69
CA LEU A 20 -20.13 1.77 11.51
C LEU A 20 -19.54 1.17 10.22
N THR A 21 -20.34 0.44 9.45
CA THR A 21 -19.87 -0.31 8.28
C THR A 21 -20.70 0.00 7.05
N VAL A 22 -20.00 0.34 5.97
CA VAL A 22 -20.61 0.56 4.65
C VAL A 22 -19.92 -0.30 3.59
N ARG A 23 -20.66 -0.62 2.52
CA ARG A 23 -20.14 -1.32 1.36
C ARG A 23 -20.45 -0.54 0.09
N LEU A 24 -19.45 -0.43 -0.77
CA LEU A 24 -19.51 0.21 -2.07
C LEU A 24 -19.27 -0.86 -3.15
N THR A 25 -20.21 -0.99 -4.07
CA THR A 25 -20.16 -1.99 -5.14
C THR A 25 -20.44 -1.31 -6.49
N PRO A 26 -19.41 -0.97 -7.29
CA PRO A 26 -19.60 -0.55 -8.66
C PRO A 26 -20.10 -1.72 -9.53
N GLY A 27 -20.65 -1.39 -10.69
CA GLY A 27 -21.03 -2.38 -11.69
C GLY A 27 -19.83 -3.17 -12.22
N ILE A 28 -20.12 -4.22 -13.01
CA ILE A 28 -19.07 -4.99 -13.68
C ILE A 28 -18.36 -4.09 -14.69
N GLU A 29 -17.06 -4.01 -14.62
CA GLU A 29 -16.23 -3.23 -15.57
C GLU A 29 -16.35 -3.82 -16.98
N LYS A 30 -16.81 -3.03 -17.93
CA LYS A 30 -17.06 -3.46 -19.31
C LYS A 30 -15.82 -3.97 -20.05
N HIS A 31 -14.64 -3.46 -19.71
CA HIS A 31 -13.40 -3.78 -20.42
C HIS A 31 -12.64 -4.96 -19.81
N THR A 32 -12.79 -5.19 -18.53
CA THR A 32 -12.06 -6.22 -17.78
C THR A 32 -12.97 -7.40 -17.42
N GLY A 33 -14.29 -7.19 -17.31
CA GLY A 33 -15.21 -8.18 -16.81
C GLY A 33 -15.03 -8.48 -15.31
N LEU A 34 -14.41 -7.57 -14.58
CA LEU A 34 -14.19 -7.67 -13.15
C LEU A 34 -15.23 -6.83 -12.40
N GLN A 35 -15.59 -7.27 -11.21
CA GLN A 35 -16.45 -6.52 -10.30
C GLN A 35 -15.67 -6.24 -9.02
N LYS A 36 -15.51 -4.96 -8.70
CA LYS A 36 -14.88 -4.51 -7.47
C LYS A 36 -15.91 -4.33 -6.36
N GLU A 37 -15.46 -4.46 -5.13
CA GLU A 37 -16.24 -4.16 -3.93
C GLU A 37 -15.28 -3.64 -2.87
N ILE A 38 -15.69 -2.62 -2.12
CA ILE A 38 -14.96 -2.15 -0.94
C ILE A 38 -15.93 -2.09 0.23
N THR A 39 -15.60 -2.80 1.31
CA THR A 39 -16.27 -2.66 2.60
C THR A 39 -15.39 -1.83 3.52
N ILE A 40 -15.97 -0.78 4.11
CA ILE A 40 -15.30 0.16 5.00
C ILE A 40 -15.97 0.07 6.36
N ALA A 41 -15.20 -0.31 7.38
CA ALA A 41 -15.65 -0.34 8.76
C ALA A 41 -14.79 0.62 9.60
N VAL A 42 -15.42 1.54 10.32
CA VAL A 42 -14.75 2.42 11.27
C VAL A 42 -14.90 1.89 12.69
N ASP A 43 -13.88 2.08 13.52
CA ASP A 43 -13.97 1.71 14.94
C ASP A 43 -14.96 2.60 15.67
N ALA A 44 -15.62 2.06 16.69
CA ALA A 44 -16.50 2.85 17.55
C ALA A 44 -15.75 3.94 18.31
N GLU A 45 -14.47 3.75 18.57
CA GLU A 45 -13.60 4.70 19.25
C GLU A 45 -12.25 4.79 18.52
N GLY A 46 -11.64 5.98 18.56
CA GLY A 46 -10.33 6.23 17.95
C GLY A 46 -10.38 6.55 16.45
N THR A 47 -9.35 6.19 15.72
CA THR A 47 -9.13 6.56 14.31
C THR A 47 -9.04 5.34 13.39
N GLY A 48 -9.32 4.16 13.92
CA GLY A 48 -9.15 2.92 13.18
C GLY A 48 -10.19 2.74 12.08
N VAL A 49 -9.73 2.34 10.89
CA VAL A 49 -10.57 2.03 9.75
C VAL A 49 -10.08 0.72 9.12
N THR A 50 -10.98 -0.24 8.95
CA THR A 50 -10.72 -1.47 8.20
C THR A 50 -11.32 -1.36 6.82
N LEU A 51 -10.51 -1.61 5.78
CA LEU A 51 -10.96 -1.69 4.41
C LEU A 51 -10.78 -3.13 3.91
N ARG A 52 -11.86 -3.69 3.37
CA ARG A 52 -11.82 -4.99 2.68
C ARG A 52 -12.11 -4.77 1.22
N HIS A 53 -11.09 -4.95 0.40
CA HIS A 53 -11.18 -4.93 -1.05
C HIS A 53 -11.50 -6.34 -1.53
N ARG A 54 -12.42 -6.43 -2.49
CA ARG A 54 -12.79 -7.69 -3.13
C ARG A 54 -12.90 -7.46 -4.63
N ILE A 55 -12.25 -8.31 -5.42
CA ILE A 55 -12.38 -8.31 -6.89
C ILE A 55 -12.87 -9.68 -7.33
N THR A 56 -14.05 -9.71 -7.93
CA THR A 56 -14.69 -10.92 -8.44
C THR A 56 -14.50 -11.02 -9.95
N ASN A 57 -14.05 -12.17 -10.44
CA ASN A 57 -13.99 -12.47 -11.87
C ASN A 57 -15.39 -12.81 -12.39
N ARG A 58 -15.97 -11.92 -13.20
CA ARG A 58 -17.26 -12.15 -13.89
C ARG A 58 -17.10 -12.65 -15.32
N ASN A 59 -15.84 -12.91 -15.75
CA ASN A 59 -15.59 -13.51 -17.06
C ASN A 59 -15.80 -15.02 -17.02
N VAL A 60 -16.11 -15.59 -18.18
CA VAL A 60 -16.19 -17.04 -18.37
C VAL A 60 -14.83 -17.72 -18.28
N ARG A 61 -13.74 -16.97 -18.55
CA ARG A 61 -12.37 -17.50 -18.50
C ARG A 61 -11.71 -17.14 -17.19
N PRO A 62 -10.82 -18.00 -16.66
CA PRO A 62 -10.01 -17.66 -15.53
C PRO A 62 -9.15 -16.42 -15.79
N VAL A 63 -8.94 -15.61 -14.74
CA VAL A 63 -8.11 -14.41 -14.77
C VAL A 63 -7.11 -14.48 -13.62
N ASP A 64 -5.85 -14.23 -13.90
CA ASP A 64 -4.81 -14.08 -12.87
C ASP A 64 -4.71 -12.60 -12.49
N LEU A 65 -4.90 -12.30 -11.22
CA LEU A 65 -4.88 -10.93 -10.73
C LEU A 65 -4.42 -10.82 -9.27
N SER A 66 -3.99 -9.64 -8.91
CA SER A 66 -3.77 -9.18 -7.54
C SER A 66 -4.67 -7.98 -7.26
N VAL A 67 -5.15 -7.84 -6.05
CA VAL A 67 -5.82 -6.61 -5.59
C VAL A 67 -4.74 -5.57 -5.31
N TRP A 68 -4.80 -4.45 -6.00
CA TRP A 68 -3.88 -3.32 -5.87
C TRP A 68 -4.64 -2.14 -5.26
N ALA A 69 -4.32 -1.83 -4.00
CA ALA A 69 -4.97 -0.80 -3.21
C ALA A 69 -4.07 0.43 -3.05
N LEU A 70 -4.45 1.51 -3.72
CA LEU A 70 -3.74 2.79 -3.67
C LEU A 70 -4.34 3.70 -2.61
N THR A 71 -3.48 4.21 -1.72
CA THR A 71 -3.85 5.25 -0.77
C THR A 71 -3.14 6.54 -1.15
N ILE A 72 -3.89 7.46 -1.74
CA ILE A 72 -3.35 8.73 -2.23
C ILE A 72 -3.32 9.73 -1.07
N MET A 73 -2.15 10.29 -0.81
CA MET A 73 -1.88 11.24 0.26
C MET A 73 -1.42 12.58 -0.32
N ARG A 74 -1.75 13.68 0.36
CA ARG A 74 -1.23 15.00 -0.02
C ARG A 74 0.30 15.01 0.11
N GLY A 75 0.99 15.57 -0.89
CA GLY A 75 2.44 15.72 -0.88
C GLY A 75 2.97 16.65 0.22
N GLY A 76 4.27 16.61 0.43
CA GLY A 76 4.98 17.42 1.42
C GLY A 76 5.32 16.68 2.72
N GLY A 77 5.04 15.40 2.79
CA GLY A 77 5.41 14.50 3.89
C GLY A 77 6.40 13.43 3.46
N GLU A 78 6.53 12.38 4.26
CA GLU A 78 7.47 11.29 4.08
C GLU A 78 6.78 9.93 4.27
N ALA A 79 6.85 9.05 3.28
CA ALA A 79 6.47 7.66 3.46
C ALA A 79 7.60 6.88 4.11
N ILE A 80 7.25 5.97 5.02
CA ILE A 80 8.15 5.16 5.82
C ILE A 80 7.79 3.70 5.58
N ILE A 81 8.73 2.94 5.04
CA ILE A 81 8.59 1.51 4.75
C ILE A 81 9.55 0.76 5.65
N PRO A 82 9.07 -0.15 6.52
CA PRO A 82 9.95 -0.98 7.31
C PRO A 82 10.70 -1.99 6.42
N GLN A 83 11.92 -2.28 6.79
CA GLN A 83 12.70 -3.33 6.15
C GLN A 83 12.79 -4.56 7.05
N GLU A 84 13.11 -5.70 6.44
CA GLU A 84 13.50 -6.89 7.19
C GLU A 84 14.65 -6.56 8.15
N PRO A 85 14.66 -7.16 9.35
CA PRO A 85 15.68 -6.87 10.36
C PRO A 85 17.08 -6.94 9.80
N TYR A 86 17.92 -6.02 10.22
CA TYR A 86 19.33 -6.06 9.86
C TYR A 86 20.01 -7.26 10.52
N GLY A 87 20.68 -8.07 9.71
CA GLY A 87 21.47 -9.21 10.15
C GLY A 87 22.94 -8.99 9.83
N PRO A 88 23.89 -9.14 10.81
CA PRO A 88 25.31 -8.93 10.57
C PRO A 88 25.92 -10.12 9.79
N HIS A 89 26.92 -9.81 8.96
CA HIS A 89 27.80 -10.82 8.40
C HIS A 89 28.83 -11.27 9.48
N PRO A 90 29.17 -12.58 9.61
CA PRO A 90 28.81 -13.69 8.71
C PRO A 90 27.59 -14.52 9.13
N GLU A 91 26.79 -14.09 10.07
CA GLU A 91 25.67 -14.86 10.62
C GLU A 91 24.50 -14.96 9.63
N TYR A 92 24.31 -13.93 8.82
CA TYR A 92 23.23 -13.82 7.83
C TYR A 92 23.81 -13.69 6.42
N LEU A 93 23.75 -14.80 5.67
CA LEU A 93 24.40 -14.91 4.35
C LEU A 93 23.43 -14.83 3.17
N LEU A 94 22.13 -15.03 3.41
CA LEU A 94 21.15 -15.08 2.34
C LEU A 94 20.45 -13.72 2.15
N PRO A 95 20.05 -13.38 0.91
CA PRO A 95 19.26 -12.19 0.66
C PRO A 95 17.95 -12.23 1.46
N ALA A 96 17.62 -11.13 2.13
CA ALA A 96 16.38 -10.99 2.92
C ALA A 96 15.50 -9.82 2.47
N ARG A 97 16.04 -8.89 1.67
CA ARG A 97 15.38 -7.66 1.25
C ARG A 97 15.29 -7.60 -0.26
N SER A 98 14.16 -7.14 -0.77
CA SER A 98 14.00 -6.85 -2.20
C SER A 98 13.71 -5.37 -2.40
N LEU A 99 14.18 -4.84 -3.52
CA LEU A 99 13.87 -3.50 -3.98
C LEU A 99 13.60 -3.58 -5.48
N VAL A 100 12.44 -3.15 -5.88
CA VAL A 100 12.03 -3.12 -7.29
C VAL A 100 11.96 -1.67 -7.76
N LEU A 101 12.50 -1.42 -8.95
CA LEU A 101 12.63 -0.12 -9.55
C LEU A 101 11.89 -0.09 -10.89
N TRP A 102 11.12 0.98 -11.11
CA TRP A 102 10.49 1.24 -12.41
C TRP A 102 11.47 1.89 -13.38
N PRO A 103 11.22 1.85 -14.68
CA PRO A 103 12.14 2.43 -15.68
C PRO A 103 12.43 3.93 -15.50
N TYR A 104 11.58 4.63 -14.76
CA TYR A 104 11.71 6.05 -14.45
C TYR A 104 12.21 6.33 -13.02
N THR A 105 12.55 5.30 -12.26
CA THR A 105 13.10 5.47 -10.90
C THR A 105 14.58 5.89 -11.00
N ASP A 106 14.91 7.03 -10.43
CA ASP A 106 16.28 7.49 -10.25
C ASP A 106 16.72 7.26 -8.80
N MET A 107 17.60 6.28 -8.58
CA MET A 107 18.12 5.97 -7.25
C MET A 107 18.98 7.08 -6.65
N SER A 108 19.47 8.03 -7.46
CA SER A 108 20.21 9.18 -6.98
C SER A 108 19.33 10.34 -6.51
N ASP A 109 18.01 10.23 -6.67
CA ASP A 109 17.06 11.25 -6.23
C ASP A 109 17.13 11.41 -4.71
N ALA A 110 17.42 12.63 -4.27
CA ALA A 110 17.61 12.96 -2.85
C ALA A 110 16.34 12.74 -1.99
N ARG A 111 15.19 12.52 -2.61
CA ARG A 111 13.94 12.18 -1.92
C ARG A 111 13.93 10.75 -1.36
N PHE A 112 14.82 9.87 -1.83
CA PHE A 112 15.01 8.54 -1.25
C PHE A 112 16.07 8.53 -0.15
N THR A 113 15.77 7.83 0.93
CA THR A 113 16.74 7.51 1.98
C THR A 113 16.65 6.02 2.28
N PHE A 114 17.72 5.29 2.02
CA PHE A 114 17.82 3.85 2.29
C PHE A 114 18.58 3.63 3.60
N GLY A 115 17.86 3.35 4.66
CA GLY A 115 18.41 3.11 6.00
C GLY A 115 18.59 1.62 6.31
N ARG A 116 18.96 1.32 7.56
CA ARG A 116 19.05 -0.06 8.04
C ARG A 116 17.69 -0.64 8.41
N LYS A 117 16.80 0.17 8.96
CA LYS A 117 15.48 -0.23 9.44
C LYS A 117 14.37 0.21 8.51
N TYR A 118 14.54 1.34 7.85
CA TYR A 118 13.50 1.96 7.04
C TYR A 118 14.03 2.41 5.68
N ILE A 119 13.17 2.30 4.68
CA ILE A 119 13.26 3.09 3.46
C ILE A 119 12.32 4.27 3.65
N ARG A 120 12.83 5.49 3.40
CA ARG A 120 12.03 6.71 3.49
C ARG A 120 11.91 7.36 2.13
N VAL A 121 10.71 7.78 1.79
CA VAL A 121 10.38 8.40 0.50
C VAL A 121 9.73 9.75 0.77
N LYS A 122 10.50 10.82 0.61
CA LYS A 122 10.06 12.18 0.87
C LYS A 122 9.32 12.74 -0.35
N SER A 123 8.07 13.14 -0.17
CA SER A 123 7.32 13.83 -1.21
C SER A 123 7.59 15.33 -1.16
N GLU A 124 8.10 15.88 -2.26
CA GLU A 124 8.35 17.32 -2.41
C GLU A 124 7.45 17.90 -3.49
N VAL A 125 6.59 18.84 -3.09
CA VAL A 125 5.59 19.46 -3.97
C VAL A 125 6.23 20.14 -5.20
N SER A 126 7.44 20.68 -5.04
CA SER A 126 8.20 21.34 -6.12
C SER A 126 8.86 20.37 -7.10
N ALA A 127 9.01 19.10 -6.74
CA ALA A 127 9.67 18.08 -7.56
C ALA A 127 8.64 17.30 -8.38
N SER A 128 8.46 17.68 -9.64
CA SER A 128 7.42 17.10 -10.52
C SER A 128 7.81 15.74 -11.13
N ALA A 129 9.09 15.38 -11.16
CA ALA A 129 9.54 14.11 -11.72
C ALA A 129 8.97 12.93 -10.93
N PRO A 130 8.22 12.02 -11.57
CA PRO A 130 7.65 10.87 -10.88
C PRO A 130 8.75 9.91 -10.45
N GLN A 131 8.57 9.29 -9.29
CA GLN A 131 9.42 8.24 -8.77
C GLN A 131 8.55 7.11 -8.20
N LYS A 132 8.99 5.87 -8.34
CA LYS A 132 8.31 4.72 -7.76
C LYS A 132 9.33 3.67 -7.31
N ILE A 133 9.09 3.08 -6.16
CA ILE A 133 9.80 1.90 -5.66
C ILE A 133 8.80 0.89 -5.12
N GLY A 134 9.20 -0.38 -5.14
CA GLY A 134 8.44 -1.47 -4.55
C GLY A 134 9.32 -2.39 -3.72
N VAL A 135 8.73 -3.04 -2.73
CA VAL A 135 9.41 -3.97 -1.83
C VAL A 135 8.53 -5.18 -1.51
N ALA A 136 9.16 -6.31 -1.14
CA ALA A 136 8.49 -7.38 -0.42
C ALA A 136 8.54 -7.04 1.08
N ASN A 137 7.48 -6.43 1.57
CA ASN A 137 7.36 -5.94 2.94
C ASN A 137 6.71 -7.01 3.82
N LYS A 138 7.52 -7.82 4.50
CA LYS A 138 7.06 -8.87 5.40
C LYS A 138 6.59 -8.34 6.75
N GLN A 139 6.94 -7.10 7.10
CA GLN A 139 6.50 -6.45 8.33
C GLN A 139 5.02 -6.05 8.27
N GLY A 140 4.44 -6.00 7.06
CA GLY A 140 3.00 -5.84 6.86
C GLY A 140 2.45 -4.46 7.22
N TRP A 141 3.28 -3.41 7.15
CA TRP A 141 2.82 -2.05 7.36
C TRP A 141 3.66 -1.03 6.58
N ALA A 142 3.07 0.10 6.31
CA ALA A 142 3.75 1.31 5.85
C ALA A 142 3.12 2.53 6.53
N ALA A 143 3.85 3.61 6.63
CA ALA A 143 3.35 4.82 7.25
C ALA A 143 3.62 6.05 6.38
N TYR A 144 2.87 7.12 6.63
CA TYR A 144 3.09 8.42 6.03
C TYR A 144 3.01 9.51 7.10
N LEU A 145 4.10 10.26 7.25
CA LEU A 145 4.20 11.36 8.18
C LEU A 145 4.06 12.69 7.44
N LEU A 146 3.05 13.48 7.81
CA LEU A 146 2.83 14.83 7.27
C LEU A 146 2.71 15.82 8.44
N GLY A 147 3.73 16.64 8.62
CA GLY A 147 3.84 17.49 9.83
C GLY A 147 3.93 16.62 11.08
N GLU A 148 3.00 16.76 12.00
CA GLU A 148 2.90 15.94 13.23
C GLU A 148 1.79 14.88 13.15
N THR A 149 1.21 14.64 11.96
CA THR A 149 0.20 13.60 11.76
C THR A 149 0.83 12.38 11.10
N LEU A 150 0.74 11.23 11.75
CA LEU A 150 1.20 9.95 11.25
C LEU A 150 -0.01 9.10 10.82
N PHE A 151 -0.06 8.77 9.54
CA PHE A 151 -0.94 7.74 9.01
C PHE A 151 -0.19 6.41 9.00
N VAL A 152 -0.84 5.36 9.45
CA VAL A 152 -0.31 3.98 9.40
C VAL A 152 -1.29 3.10 8.67
N LYS A 153 -0.77 2.36 7.69
CA LYS A 153 -1.48 1.37 6.90
C LYS A 153 -0.87 0.00 7.17
N ARG A 154 -1.68 -0.94 7.67
CA ARG A 154 -1.30 -2.34 7.85
C ARG A 154 -1.97 -3.19 6.79
N PHE A 155 -1.28 -4.22 6.33
CA PHE A 155 -1.75 -5.14 5.29
C PHE A 155 -1.06 -6.50 5.45
N GLY A 156 -1.64 -7.55 4.86
CA GLY A 156 -1.08 -8.89 4.96
C GLY A 156 0.16 -9.12 4.10
N TYR A 157 1.00 -10.07 4.54
CA TYR A 157 2.01 -10.72 3.72
C TYR A 157 1.86 -12.23 3.85
N GLU A 158 1.78 -12.94 2.74
CA GLU A 158 1.68 -14.40 2.70
C GLU A 158 3.02 -14.96 2.20
N GLU A 159 3.74 -15.64 3.09
CA GLU A 159 5.05 -16.17 2.74
C GLU A 159 4.93 -17.31 1.72
N GLY A 160 5.81 -17.30 0.72
CA GLY A 160 5.79 -18.28 -0.36
C GLY A 160 4.76 -18.01 -1.46
N ALA A 161 3.87 -17.04 -1.29
CA ALA A 161 2.97 -16.63 -2.34
C ALA A 161 3.67 -15.81 -3.42
N SER A 162 3.15 -15.83 -4.64
CA SER A 162 3.61 -14.97 -5.72
C SER A 162 2.92 -13.61 -5.63
N TYR A 163 3.69 -12.54 -5.78
CA TYR A 163 3.21 -11.17 -5.85
C TYR A 163 3.53 -10.55 -7.21
N PRO A 164 2.75 -9.55 -7.66
CA PRO A 164 3.05 -8.85 -8.91
C PRO A 164 4.33 -8.02 -8.81
N ASP A 165 4.69 -7.34 -9.91
CA ASP A 165 5.74 -6.32 -9.97
C ASP A 165 7.07 -6.73 -9.33
N GLY A 166 7.56 -7.94 -9.70
CA GLY A 166 8.82 -8.47 -9.17
C GLY A 166 8.75 -8.96 -7.73
N GLY A 167 7.56 -9.20 -7.20
CA GLY A 167 7.34 -9.74 -5.85
C GLY A 167 6.99 -8.68 -4.80
N CYS A 168 6.43 -7.54 -5.23
CA CYS A 168 6.04 -6.47 -4.33
C CYS A 168 4.66 -6.69 -3.72
N ASN A 169 4.53 -6.51 -2.41
CA ASN A 169 3.26 -6.32 -1.72
C ASN A 169 3.09 -4.90 -1.17
N ASN A 170 4.14 -4.07 -1.29
CA ASN A 170 4.09 -2.67 -0.92
C ASN A 170 4.88 -1.82 -1.92
N GLU A 171 4.26 -0.76 -2.40
CA GLU A 171 4.86 0.17 -3.34
C GLU A 171 4.61 1.60 -2.89
N VAL A 172 5.51 2.50 -3.27
CA VAL A 172 5.33 3.94 -3.06
C VAL A 172 5.61 4.66 -4.36
N PHE A 173 4.61 5.40 -4.83
CA PHE A 173 4.71 6.31 -5.97
C PHE A 173 4.59 7.75 -5.49
N MET A 174 5.35 8.66 -6.09
CA MET A 174 5.24 10.08 -5.82
C MET A 174 5.38 10.90 -7.11
N ALA A 175 4.57 11.94 -7.21
CA ALA A 175 4.63 12.91 -8.32
C ALA A 175 4.13 14.28 -7.86
N GLY A 176 5.03 15.23 -7.65
CA GLY A 176 4.68 16.60 -7.30
C GLY A 176 3.81 16.69 -6.04
N SER A 177 2.54 17.01 -6.22
CA SER A 177 1.63 17.36 -5.12
C SER A 177 1.07 16.16 -4.33
N PHE A 178 1.33 14.92 -4.74
CA PHE A 178 0.80 13.73 -4.08
C PHE A 178 1.82 12.60 -3.97
N ILE A 179 1.52 11.67 -3.09
CA ILE A 179 2.22 10.40 -2.91
C ILE A 179 1.19 9.30 -2.76
N GLU A 180 1.49 8.13 -3.27
CA GLU A 180 0.68 6.92 -3.11
C GLU A 180 1.42 5.94 -2.20
N VAL A 181 0.75 5.47 -1.16
CA VAL A 181 1.20 4.38 -0.30
C VAL A 181 0.34 3.18 -0.66
N GLU A 182 0.92 2.27 -1.40
CA GLU A 182 0.20 1.19 -2.07
C GLU A 182 0.43 -0.14 -1.35
N SER A 183 -0.59 -1.02 -1.35
CA SER A 183 -0.46 -2.40 -0.91
C SER A 183 -1.10 -3.34 -1.93
N LEU A 184 -0.53 -4.55 -2.06
CA LEU A 184 -0.96 -5.53 -3.05
C LEU A 184 -1.17 -6.89 -2.38
N SER A 185 -2.26 -7.57 -2.81
CA SER A 185 -2.47 -8.96 -2.43
C SER A 185 -1.57 -9.90 -3.22
N PRO A 186 -1.41 -11.17 -2.81
CA PRO A 186 -0.85 -12.19 -3.69
C PRO A 186 -1.62 -12.30 -5.01
N LEU A 187 -0.93 -12.75 -6.06
CA LEU A 187 -1.55 -13.17 -7.31
C LEU A 187 -2.46 -14.38 -7.08
N ARG A 188 -3.66 -14.36 -7.67
CA ARG A 188 -4.64 -15.44 -7.61
C ARG A 188 -5.22 -15.70 -8.98
N LEU A 189 -5.18 -16.96 -9.41
CA LEU A 189 -5.92 -17.40 -10.60
C LEU A 189 -7.37 -17.66 -10.19
N LEU A 190 -8.27 -16.81 -10.67
CA LEU A 190 -9.68 -16.83 -10.32
C LEU A 190 -10.51 -17.44 -11.45
N ALA A 191 -11.23 -18.51 -11.20
CA ALA A 191 -12.28 -19.00 -12.09
C ALA A 191 -13.47 -18.04 -12.11
N GLN A 192 -14.46 -18.32 -12.97
CA GLN A 192 -15.68 -17.52 -13.01
C GLN A 192 -16.34 -17.49 -11.62
N ASP A 193 -16.75 -16.29 -11.19
CA ASP A 193 -17.40 -15.99 -9.91
C ASP A 193 -16.52 -16.20 -8.66
N GLU A 194 -15.25 -16.58 -8.82
CA GLU A 194 -14.27 -16.53 -7.74
C GLU A 194 -13.77 -15.11 -7.51
N ALA A 195 -13.26 -14.85 -6.30
CA ALA A 195 -12.76 -13.53 -5.89
C ALA A 195 -11.42 -13.59 -5.19
N ALA A 196 -10.63 -12.54 -5.39
CA ALA A 196 -9.49 -12.20 -4.55
C ALA A 196 -9.89 -11.12 -3.55
N GLU A 197 -9.34 -11.21 -2.35
CA GLU A 197 -9.58 -10.26 -1.26
C GLU A 197 -8.26 -9.70 -0.73
N HIS A 198 -8.33 -8.45 -0.26
CA HIS A 198 -7.22 -7.77 0.39
C HIS A 198 -7.75 -6.89 1.51
N GLU A 199 -7.18 -7.02 2.69
CA GLU A 199 -7.59 -6.23 3.86
C GLU A 199 -6.49 -5.24 4.22
N GLU A 200 -6.92 -4.01 4.50
CA GLU A 200 -6.09 -2.96 5.03
C GLU A 200 -6.66 -2.46 6.36
N ARG A 201 -5.79 -2.15 7.30
CA ARG A 201 -6.12 -1.49 8.54
C ARG A 201 -5.41 -0.15 8.61
N TRP A 202 -6.17 0.94 8.67
CA TRP A 202 -5.66 2.30 8.78
C TRP A 202 -5.79 2.84 10.20
N SER A 203 -4.83 3.66 10.60
CA SER A 203 -4.85 4.39 11.85
C SER A 203 -4.20 5.75 11.68
N LEU A 204 -4.67 6.77 12.43
CA LEU A 204 -4.12 8.11 12.46
C LEU A 204 -3.69 8.48 13.87
N PHE A 205 -2.51 9.07 13.98
CA PHE A 205 -1.93 9.57 15.22
C PHE A 205 -1.54 11.03 15.03
N ASN A 206 -1.89 11.89 15.99
CA ASN A 206 -1.56 13.30 15.99
C ASN A 206 -0.51 13.62 17.05
N GLY A 207 0.22 14.73 16.87
CA GLY A 207 1.26 15.16 17.80
C GLY A 207 2.50 14.29 17.77
N VAL A 208 2.71 13.54 16.69
CA VAL A 208 3.87 12.66 16.51
C VAL A 208 5.09 13.52 16.17
N LYS A 209 6.07 13.50 17.05
CA LYS A 209 7.36 14.19 16.85
C LYS A 209 8.43 13.18 16.55
N THR A 210 9.15 13.41 15.47
CA THR A 210 10.29 12.59 15.09
C THR A 210 11.58 13.27 15.50
N GLY A 211 12.47 12.53 16.16
CA GLY A 211 13.84 12.90 16.35
C GLY A 211 14.66 12.74 15.06
N ALA A 212 15.97 12.97 15.14
CA ALA A 212 16.85 12.78 14.00
C ALA A 212 17.15 11.30 13.73
N GLY A 213 17.24 10.93 12.46
CA GLY A 213 17.66 9.59 12.04
C GLY A 213 16.63 8.49 12.31
N GLU A 214 17.08 7.23 12.25
CA GLU A 214 16.22 6.06 12.47
C GLU A 214 15.82 5.87 13.93
N GLU A 215 16.65 6.29 14.89
CA GLU A 215 16.31 6.23 16.32
C GLU A 215 15.15 7.15 16.66
N GLY A 216 15.14 8.37 16.10
CA GLY A 216 14.02 9.29 16.30
C GLY A 216 12.74 8.83 15.61
N LEU A 217 12.85 8.04 14.53
CA LEU A 217 11.70 7.37 13.92
C LEU A 217 11.21 6.20 14.77
N ASP A 218 12.10 5.41 15.37
CA ASP A 218 11.70 4.31 16.25
C ASP A 218 10.80 4.81 17.39
N GLU A 219 11.17 5.92 18.02
CA GLU A 219 10.37 6.54 19.08
C GLU A 219 8.99 6.98 18.57
N ALA A 220 8.95 7.60 17.41
CA ALA A 220 7.71 8.04 16.78
C ALA A 220 6.80 6.88 16.37
N LEU A 221 7.39 5.74 16.01
CA LEU A 221 6.71 4.54 15.52
C LEU A 221 6.40 3.51 16.61
N LEU A 222 6.69 3.80 17.89
CA LEU A 222 6.34 2.91 19.02
C LEU A 222 4.84 2.54 19.06
N HIS A 223 3.98 3.39 18.50
CA HIS A 223 2.53 3.15 18.39
C HIS A 223 2.16 2.21 17.23
N VAL A 224 3.13 1.88 16.38
CA VAL A 224 2.93 1.02 15.20
C VAL A 224 3.31 -0.43 15.47
N ALA A 225 4.15 -0.69 16.47
CA ALA A 225 4.64 -2.02 16.85
C ALA A 225 3.56 -2.88 17.53
#